data_f6f5ccf3cc6c1a4c967e1899cf65635a
#
_entry.id   f6f5ccf3cc6c1a4c967e1899cf65635a
#
_cell.length_a   1.000
_cell.length_b   1.000
_cell.length_c   1.000
_cell.angle_alpha   90.00
_cell.angle_beta   90.00
_cell.angle_gamma   90.00
#
_symmetry.space_group_name_H-M   'P 1'
#
loop_
_entity.id
_entity.type
_entity.pdbx_description
1 polymer ?
#
loop_
_entity_poly.entity_id
_entity_poly.type
_entity_poly.pdbx_seq_one_letter_code
_entity_poly.pdbx_strand_id
1 'polypeptide(L)'
;MEFLDLSQAYDPALRRAAQAAASRMGLRLPEVVYVGVAGPSFETPAEVRMLRMLGGDVAGMSSVPEVIMARRLGMRVLGVTVVANRAGAPATAEDVLLASQARAAEVGDLLEAVAASLP
;
A
#
# COMPACT_ATOMS: atom_id res chain seq x y z
N MET A 1 -28.56 -7.72 7.92
CA MET A 1 -27.07 -7.57 8.02
C MET A 1 -26.54 -7.69 6.60
N GLU A 2 -25.81 -6.70 6.12
CA GLU A 2 -25.24 -6.68 4.78
C GLU A 2 -23.74 -6.98 4.87
N PHE A 3 -23.29 -8.00 4.14
CA PHE A 3 -21.86 -8.33 4.06
C PHE A 3 -21.22 -7.52 2.94
N LEU A 4 -20.11 -6.87 3.23
CA LEU A 4 -19.35 -6.12 2.26
C LEU A 4 -18.38 -7.06 1.51
N ASP A 5 -18.52 -7.11 0.18
CA ASP A 5 -17.55 -7.82 -0.66
C ASP A 5 -16.26 -7.01 -0.81
N LEU A 6 -15.15 -7.60 -0.39
CA LEU A 6 -13.80 -7.04 -0.48
C LEU A 6 -12.89 -7.83 -1.43
N SER A 7 -13.44 -8.74 -2.24
CA SER A 7 -12.65 -9.54 -3.20
C SER A 7 -11.87 -8.66 -4.19
N GLN A 8 -12.38 -7.43 -4.43
CA GLN A 8 -11.72 -6.40 -5.22
C GLN A 8 -11.65 -5.07 -4.43
N ALA A 9 -11.12 -5.14 -3.21
CA ALA A 9 -10.97 -3.98 -2.35
C ALA A 9 -10.19 -2.85 -3.04
N TYR A 10 -9.12 -3.19 -3.76
CA TYR A 10 -8.39 -2.27 -4.61
C TYR A 10 -8.79 -2.46 -6.07
N ASP A 11 -9.23 -1.38 -6.71
CA ASP A 11 -9.81 -1.39 -8.06
C ASP A 11 -8.78 -1.83 -9.12
N PRO A 12 -9.07 -2.86 -9.93
CA PRO A 12 -8.14 -3.36 -10.94
C PRO A 12 -7.81 -2.34 -12.04
N ALA A 13 -8.76 -1.46 -12.40
CA ALA A 13 -8.52 -0.45 -13.42
C ALA A 13 -7.60 0.66 -12.89
N LEU A 14 -7.75 1.07 -11.63
CA LEU A 14 -6.86 2.02 -10.99
C LEU A 14 -5.43 1.44 -10.82
N ARG A 15 -5.31 0.15 -10.47
CA ARG A 15 -4.00 -0.52 -10.40
C ARG A 15 -3.30 -0.53 -11.76
N ARG A 16 -4.01 -0.88 -12.84
CA ARG A 16 -3.46 -0.81 -14.21
C ARG A 16 -3.06 0.61 -14.61
N ALA A 17 -3.87 1.62 -14.27
CA ALA A 17 -3.55 3.02 -14.54
C ALA A 17 -2.26 3.44 -13.80
N ALA A 18 -2.11 3.04 -12.53
CA ALA A 18 -0.90 3.31 -11.77
C ALA A 18 0.34 2.64 -12.36
N GLN A 19 0.24 1.38 -12.78
CA GLN A 19 1.35 0.69 -13.44
C GLN A 19 1.73 1.32 -14.78
N ALA A 20 0.75 1.73 -15.57
CA ALA A 20 1.00 2.43 -16.84
C ALA A 20 1.66 3.80 -16.60
N ALA A 21 1.21 4.55 -15.58
CA ALA A 21 1.84 5.82 -15.21
C ALA A 21 3.29 5.60 -14.73
N ALA A 22 3.50 4.66 -13.82
CA ALA A 22 4.84 4.32 -13.32
C ALA A 22 5.79 3.92 -14.45
N SER A 23 5.34 3.09 -15.40
CA SER A 23 6.13 2.68 -16.55
C SER A 23 6.58 3.88 -17.41
N ARG A 24 5.68 4.85 -17.66
CA ARG A 24 6.04 6.08 -18.39
C ARG A 24 7.05 6.95 -17.64
N MET A 25 7.05 6.90 -16.33
CA MET A 25 7.99 7.61 -15.45
C MET A 25 9.30 6.85 -15.22
N GLY A 26 9.45 5.63 -15.77
CA GLY A 26 10.60 4.76 -15.52
C GLY A 26 10.65 4.20 -14.08
N LEU A 27 9.51 4.22 -13.37
CA LEU A 27 9.42 3.72 -12.01
C LEU A 27 9.06 2.24 -11.98
N ARG A 28 9.65 1.51 -11.03
CA ARG A 28 9.26 0.15 -10.72
C ARG A 28 8.14 0.16 -9.69
N LEU A 29 6.94 -0.22 -10.10
CA LEU A 29 5.76 -0.31 -9.23
C LEU A 29 5.20 -1.74 -9.26
N PRO A 30 5.69 -2.67 -8.41
CA PRO A 30 5.15 -4.02 -8.35
C PRO A 30 3.77 -4.01 -7.68
N GLU A 31 2.88 -4.93 -8.09
CA GLU A 31 1.71 -5.26 -7.29
C GLU A 31 2.13 -6.13 -6.11
N VAL A 32 1.58 -5.85 -4.95
CA VAL A 32 1.94 -6.51 -3.69
C VAL A 32 0.70 -6.77 -2.85
N VAL A 33 0.77 -7.76 -1.99
CA VAL A 33 -0.22 -8.01 -0.94
C VAL A 33 0.16 -7.21 0.30
N TYR A 34 -0.67 -6.21 0.61
CA TYR A 34 -0.52 -5.41 1.83
C TYR A 34 -1.22 -6.11 3.00
N VAL A 35 -0.49 -6.31 4.09
CA VAL A 35 -1.02 -6.86 5.34
C VAL A 35 -1.18 -5.76 6.36
N GLY A 36 -2.42 -5.53 6.80
CA GLY A 36 -2.70 -4.62 7.91
C GLY A 36 -2.36 -5.29 9.26
N VAL A 37 -1.54 -4.62 10.05
CA VAL A 37 -1.19 -5.03 11.42
C VAL A 37 -1.58 -3.94 12.41
N ALA A 38 -1.81 -4.31 13.66
CA ALA A 38 -2.33 -3.36 14.67
C ALA A 38 -1.29 -2.32 15.10
N GLY A 39 -0.01 -2.67 15.15
CA GLY A 39 1.00 -1.82 15.78
C GLY A 39 0.75 -1.63 17.29
N PRO A 40 1.40 -0.64 17.93
CA PRO A 40 2.36 0.33 17.36
C PRO A 40 3.81 -0.19 17.27
N SER A 41 4.07 -1.45 17.64
CA SER A 41 5.39 -2.07 17.52
C SER A 41 5.65 -2.60 16.13
N PHE A 42 6.92 -2.61 15.70
CA PHE A 42 7.35 -3.36 14.53
C PHE A 42 7.28 -4.87 14.78
N GLU A 43 7.15 -5.62 13.70
CA GLU A 43 6.97 -7.07 13.74
C GLU A 43 8.23 -7.78 14.22
N THR A 44 8.05 -8.77 15.07
CA THR A 44 9.09 -9.72 15.42
C THR A 44 9.46 -10.61 14.21
N PRO A 45 10.67 -11.21 14.19
CA PRO A 45 11.02 -12.14 13.11
C PRO A 45 10.06 -13.32 12.94
N ALA A 46 9.38 -13.74 14.01
CA ALA A 46 8.38 -14.80 13.95
C ALA A 46 7.09 -14.32 13.26
N GLU A 47 6.62 -13.12 13.60
CA GLU A 47 5.46 -12.51 12.94
C GLU A 47 5.75 -12.25 11.46
N VAL A 48 6.94 -11.78 11.07
CA VAL A 48 7.31 -11.62 9.66
C VAL A 48 7.23 -12.95 8.90
N ARG A 49 7.69 -14.06 9.50
CA ARG A 49 7.56 -15.39 8.88
C ARG A 49 6.09 -15.81 8.75
N MET A 50 5.28 -15.57 9.78
CA MET A 50 3.84 -15.86 9.74
C MET A 50 3.14 -15.07 8.63
N LEU A 51 3.33 -13.75 8.57
CA LEU A 51 2.72 -12.88 7.56
C LEU A 51 3.12 -13.31 6.14
N ARG A 52 4.38 -13.67 5.94
CA ARG A 52 4.87 -14.18 4.65
C ARG A 52 4.21 -15.53 4.27
N MET A 53 4.03 -16.45 5.23
CA MET A 53 3.34 -17.71 4.98
C MET A 53 1.86 -17.50 4.62
N LEU A 54 1.24 -16.43 5.10
CA LEU A 54 -0.12 -16.02 4.74
C LEU A 54 -0.20 -15.30 3.38
N GLY A 55 0.93 -15.13 2.68
CA GLY A 55 0.97 -14.52 1.36
C GLY A 55 1.18 -13.01 1.36
N GLY A 56 1.55 -12.40 2.50
CA GLY A 56 1.86 -10.97 2.60
C GLY A 56 3.23 -10.62 2.02
N ASP A 57 3.29 -9.52 1.29
CA ASP A 57 4.52 -8.97 0.70
C ASP A 57 5.02 -7.77 1.50
N VAL A 58 4.09 -6.91 1.95
CA VAL A 58 4.38 -5.72 2.75
C VAL A 58 3.43 -5.64 3.95
N ALA A 59 3.93 -5.14 5.07
CA ALA A 59 3.15 -4.92 6.28
C ALA A 59 3.06 -3.43 6.62
N GLY A 60 1.94 -3.01 7.19
CA GLY A 60 1.77 -1.65 7.65
C GLY A 60 0.59 -1.49 8.62
N MET A 61 0.57 -0.39 9.33
CA MET A 61 -0.34 -0.12 10.46
C MET A 61 -1.49 0.81 10.07
N SER A 62 -1.78 0.96 8.78
CA SER A 62 -2.77 1.91 8.26
C SER A 62 -3.55 1.34 7.08
N SER A 63 -4.40 2.17 6.51
CA SER A 63 -5.10 1.97 5.23
C SER A 63 -6.22 0.94 5.23
N VAL A 64 -6.12 -0.20 5.91
CA VAL A 64 -7.13 -1.27 5.83
C VAL A 64 -8.51 -0.81 6.33
N PRO A 65 -8.66 -0.16 7.49
CA PRO A 65 -9.96 0.35 7.95
C PRO A 65 -10.55 1.39 6.98
N GLU A 66 -9.71 2.28 6.44
CA GLU A 66 -10.10 3.33 5.49
C GLU A 66 -10.59 2.70 4.18
N VAL A 67 -9.89 1.67 3.69
CA VAL A 67 -10.29 0.93 2.49
C VAL A 67 -11.65 0.25 2.68
N ILE A 68 -11.87 -0.41 3.81
CA ILE A 68 -13.15 -1.04 4.15
C ILE A 68 -14.27 0.01 4.12
N MET A 69 -14.06 1.17 4.75
CA MET A 69 -15.06 2.24 4.78
C MET A 69 -15.29 2.83 3.38
N ALA A 70 -14.24 3.10 2.62
CA ALA A 70 -14.34 3.61 1.25
C ALA A 70 -15.14 2.64 0.35
N ARG A 71 -14.88 1.34 0.46
CA ARG A 71 -15.63 0.32 -0.28
C ARG A 71 -17.10 0.26 0.13
N ARG A 72 -17.39 0.42 1.43
CA ARG A 72 -18.79 0.50 1.90
C ARG A 72 -19.53 1.72 1.35
N LEU A 73 -18.83 2.81 1.10
CA LEU A 73 -19.36 4.02 0.46
C LEU A 73 -19.39 3.95 -1.07
N GLY A 74 -19.09 2.79 -1.67
CA GLY A 74 -19.08 2.60 -3.12
C GLY A 74 -17.90 3.25 -3.85
N MET A 75 -16.87 3.69 -3.13
CA MET A 75 -15.70 4.32 -3.73
C MET A 75 -14.77 3.28 -4.37
N ARG A 76 -14.13 3.68 -5.46
CA ARG A 76 -13.00 2.95 -6.04
C ARG A 76 -11.72 3.31 -5.30
N VAL A 77 -10.87 2.34 -4.98
CA VAL A 77 -9.68 2.55 -4.16
C VAL A 77 -8.42 2.09 -4.91
N LEU A 78 -7.40 2.93 -4.87
CA LEU A 78 -6.03 2.60 -5.21
C LEU A 78 -5.18 2.72 -3.94
N GLY A 79 -4.44 1.68 -3.58
CA GLY A 79 -3.42 1.72 -2.53
C GLY A 79 -2.03 1.85 -3.15
N VAL A 80 -1.26 2.82 -2.66
CA VAL A 80 0.16 2.97 -2.96
C VAL A 80 0.90 3.03 -1.64
N THR A 81 1.97 2.26 -1.50
CA THR A 81 2.76 2.24 -0.26
C THR A 81 4.24 2.44 -0.54
N VAL A 82 4.90 3.17 0.34
CA VAL A 82 6.36 3.29 0.36
C VAL A 82 6.90 2.28 1.35
N VAL A 83 7.76 1.38 0.88
CA VAL A 83 8.47 0.45 1.76
C VAL A 83 9.63 1.20 2.40
N ALA A 84 9.48 1.56 3.66
CA ALA A 84 10.43 2.40 4.39
C ALA A 84 11.55 1.61 5.07
N ASN A 85 11.27 0.36 5.45
CA ASN A 85 12.24 -0.52 6.10
C ASN A 85 11.98 -1.98 5.75
N ARG A 86 12.95 -2.82 6.05
CA ARG A 86 12.77 -4.28 5.94
C ARG A 86 12.13 -4.82 7.22
N ALA A 87 10.99 -5.46 7.10
CA ALA A 87 10.30 -6.08 8.23
C ALA A 87 11.20 -7.09 8.95
N GLY A 88 11.20 -7.04 10.29
CA GLY A 88 12.06 -7.88 11.14
C GLY A 88 13.51 -7.42 11.25
N ALA A 89 13.90 -6.33 10.59
CA ALA A 89 15.18 -5.66 10.81
C ALA A 89 15.01 -4.50 11.82
N PRO A 90 16.08 -4.12 12.54
CA PRO A 90 16.03 -2.91 13.37
C PRO A 90 15.66 -1.68 12.54
N ALA A 91 14.70 -0.92 13.02
CA ALA A 91 14.27 0.33 12.41
C ALA A 91 13.72 1.27 13.49
N THR A 92 13.83 2.57 13.26
CA THR A 92 13.27 3.62 14.12
C THR A 92 12.15 4.34 13.37
N ALA A 93 11.32 5.09 14.11
CA ALA A 93 10.32 5.96 13.49
C ALA A 93 10.96 7.04 12.62
N GLU A 94 12.17 7.50 12.97
CA GLU A 94 12.94 8.47 12.19
C GLU A 94 13.38 7.88 10.84
N ASP A 95 13.89 6.63 10.83
CA ASP A 95 14.25 5.93 9.57
C ASP A 95 13.06 5.85 8.63
N VAL A 96 11.88 5.50 9.15
CA VAL A 96 10.64 5.41 8.37
C VAL A 96 10.24 6.78 7.81
N LEU A 97 10.33 7.84 8.63
CA LEU A 97 10.02 9.19 8.20
C LEU A 97 10.94 9.66 7.07
N LEU A 98 12.25 9.48 7.24
CA LEU A 98 13.25 9.88 6.23
C LEU A 98 13.06 9.12 4.92
N ALA A 99 12.84 7.81 4.98
CA ALA A 99 12.59 7.00 3.79
C ALA A 99 11.30 7.43 3.06
N SER A 100 10.24 7.77 3.82
CA SER A 100 8.98 8.25 3.26
C SER A 100 9.13 9.62 2.62
N GLN A 101 9.82 10.55 3.26
CA GLN A 101 10.11 11.88 2.73
C GLN A 101 10.94 11.82 1.43
N ALA A 102 11.92 10.93 1.37
CA ALA A 102 12.75 10.74 0.18
C ALA A 102 11.96 10.29 -1.07
N ARG A 103 10.75 9.73 -0.90
CA ARG A 103 9.88 9.27 -1.98
C ARG A 103 8.63 10.13 -2.19
N ALA A 104 8.42 11.16 -1.37
CA ALA A 104 7.19 11.94 -1.38
C ALA A 104 6.90 12.58 -2.75
N ALA A 105 7.89 13.19 -3.40
CA ALA A 105 7.73 13.78 -4.71
C ALA A 105 7.37 12.73 -5.78
N GLU A 106 8.11 11.62 -5.82
CA GLU A 106 7.87 10.51 -6.76
C GLU A 106 6.44 9.93 -6.63
N VAL A 107 5.97 9.75 -5.39
CA VAL A 107 4.59 9.30 -5.12
C VAL A 107 3.58 10.36 -5.54
N GLY A 108 3.84 11.63 -5.26
CA GLY A 108 3.00 12.75 -5.67
C GLY A 108 2.81 12.81 -7.18
N ASP A 109 3.91 12.78 -7.94
CA ASP A 109 3.92 12.78 -9.40
C ASP A 109 3.17 11.56 -9.98
N LEU A 110 3.36 10.38 -9.36
CA LEU A 110 2.64 9.16 -9.76
C LEU A 110 1.14 9.31 -9.58
N LEU A 111 0.69 9.80 -8.42
CA LEU A 111 -0.73 9.97 -8.12
C LEU A 111 -1.37 11.03 -9.04
N GLU A 112 -0.67 12.13 -9.33
CA GLU A 112 -1.11 13.15 -10.28
C GLU A 112 -1.27 12.55 -11.70
N ALA A 113 -0.27 11.78 -12.17
CA ALA A 113 -0.33 11.11 -13.47
C ALA A 113 -1.47 10.08 -13.56
N VAL A 114 -1.78 9.38 -12.47
CA VAL A 114 -2.94 8.49 -12.40
C VAL A 114 -4.23 9.30 -12.48
N ALA A 115 -4.38 10.34 -11.65
CA ALA A 115 -5.58 11.17 -11.63
C ALA A 115 -5.87 11.79 -13.01
N ALA A 116 -4.83 12.29 -13.68
CA ALA A 116 -4.95 12.86 -15.03
C ALA A 116 -5.34 11.82 -16.11
N SER A 117 -5.18 10.55 -15.84
CA SER A 117 -5.53 9.46 -16.77
C SER A 117 -6.96 8.93 -16.59
N LEU A 118 -7.65 9.38 -15.55
CA LEU A 118 -9.02 8.94 -15.27
C LEU A 118 -10.02 9.76 -16.10
N PRO A 119 -11.14 9.12 -16.53
CA PRO A 119 -12.20 9.78 -17.28
C PRO A 119 -12.98 10.78 -16.41
#